data_84671d572bb6b7637f4e75c79f5d2d7a
#
_entry.id   84671d572bb6b7637f4e75c79f5d2d7a
#
_cell.length_a   1.000
_cell.length_b   1.000
_cell.length_c   1.000
_cell.angle_alpha   90.00
_cell.angle_beta   90.00
_cell.angle_gamma   90.00
#
_symmetry.space_group_name_H-M   'P 1'
#
loop_
_entity.id
_entity.type
_entity.pdbx_description
1 polymer ?
#
loop_
_entity_poly.entity_id
_entity_poly.type
_entity_poly.pdbx_seq_one_letter_code
_entity_poly.pdbx_strand_id
1 'polypeptide(L)'
;MGCNSLSKTFRQKQSITINNTPTVSLYPSPDLVVSYHSDWTKKHYPEKIKAFKQHPLEVGDIVFLGNSLTEHGGDWGKRLNIPTIKNRGIAGDVTYGVLQRLNEIWYYKPTAGFILIGINDMFNDSLSAKYIADNDIKIAEIIDKKSPQTKLYMQTILPTANHNLVAKIKIVNDKLKSNASQMTYSLIDLHSFFADENDLIKKELTNDGVHLTEEGYNLWISVVGKYLK
;
A
#
# COMPACT_ATOMS: atom_id res chain seq x y z
N MET A 1 33.74 49.91 -24.39
CA MET A 1 32.31 49.53 -24.58
C MET A 1 32.29 48.07 -25.03
N GLY A 2 32.02 47.16 -24.16
CA GLY A 2 31.99 45.76 -24.49
C GLY A 2 30.81 45.13 -23.70
N CYS A 3 29.76 44.78 -24.45
CA CYS A 3 28.55 44.14 -23.92
C CYS A 3 28.82 42.67 -23.77
N ASN A 4 28.87 42.14 -22.55
CA ASN A 4 28.88 40.70 -22.28
C ASN A 4 27.45 40.17 -22.25
N SER A 5 27.07 39.39 -23.25
CA SER A 5 25.82 38.62 -23.27
C SER A 5 25.97 37.33 -22.46
N LEU A 6 25.27 37.24 -21.34
CA LEU A 6 25.14 36.02 -20.57
C LEU A 6 24.17 35.05 -21.27
N SER A 7 24.69 34.01 -21.87
CA SER A 7 23.90 32.89 -22.39
C SER A 7 23.37 32.03 -21.24
N LYS A 8 22.05 32.07 -21.06
CA LYS A 8 21.34 31.13 -20.18
C LYS A 8 21.31 29.75 -20.81
N THR A 9 22.09 28.83 -20.29
CA THR A 9 22.06 27.42 -20.70
C THR A 9 20.82 26.76 -20.07
N PHE A 10 19.80 26.52 -20.88
CA PHE A 10 18.66 25.69 -20.50
C PHE A 10 19.14 24.24 -20.38
N ARG A 11 19.17 23.69 -19.18
CA ARG A 11 19.32 22.26 -18.96
C ARG A 11 18.07 21.55 -19.51
N GLN A 12 18.21 20.89 -20.65
CA GLN A 12 17.24 19.93 -21.17
C GLN A 12 17.07 18.78 -20.16
N LYS A 13 15.88 18.62 -19.62
CA LYS A 13 15.49 17.40 -18.90
C LYS A 13 15.56 16.24 -19.92
N GLN A 14 16.53 15.37 -19.79
CA GLN A 14 16.53 14.11 -20.51
C GLN A 14 15.34 13.27 -20.00
N SER A 15 14.33 13.14 -20.83
CA SER A 15 13.27 12.14 -20.65
C SER A 15 13.89 10.77 -20.85
N ILE A 16 14.01 10.00 -19.78
CA ILE A 16 14.38 8.58 -19.87
C ILE A 16 13.18 7.85 -20.47
N THR A 17 13.20 7.67 -21.77
CA THR A 17 12.21 6.83 -22.46
C THR A 17 12.58 5.37 -22.18
N ILE A 18 11.83 4.70 -21.32
CA ILE A 18 11.98 3.25 -21.08
C ILE A 18 11.36 2.53 -22.30
N ASN A 19 12.12 2.32 -23.36
CA ASN A 19 11.71 1.61 -24.57
C ASN A 19 11.93 0.09 -24.47
N ASN A 20 11.68 -0.52 -23.30
CA ASN A 20 11.67 -1.98 -23.16
C ASN A 20 10.28 -2.44 -22.81
N THR A 21 9.58 -3.07 -23.75
CA THR A 21 8.38 -3.87 -23.44
C THR A 21 8.77 -4.90 -22.37
N PRO A 22 8.13 -4.92 -21.21
CA PRO A 22 8.50 -5.85 -20.15
C PRO A 22 8.34 -7.28 -20.65
N THR A 23 9.36 -8.11 -20.48
CA THR A 23 9.31 -9.54 -20.80
C THR A 23 8.36 -10.31 -19.86
N VAL A 24 7.95 -9.69 -18.76
CA VAL A 24 7.00 -10.21 -17.77
C VAL A 24 5.78 -9.31 -17.74
N SER A 25 4.57 -9.89 -17.69
CA SER A 25 3.35 -9.11 -17.54
C SER A 25 3.39 -8.29 -16.26
N LEU A 26 3.12 -6.97 -16.37
CA LEU A 26 3.07 -6.07 -15.21
C LEU A 26 1.88 -6.33 -14.30
N TYR A 27 0.87 -6.97 -14.83
CA TYR A 27 -0.39 -7.19 -14.13
C TYR A 27 -0.76 -8.67 -14.14
N PRO A 28 -1.51 -9.14 -13.14
CA PRO A 28 -2.02 -10.51 -13.10
C PRO A 28 -2.83 -10.86 -14.35
N SER A 29 -2.85 -12.17 -14.68
CA SER A 29 -3.78 -12.68 -15.69
C SER A 29 -5.23 -12.37 -15.30
N PRO A 30 -6.11 -12.04 -16.25
CA PRO A 30 -7.54 -11.92 -15.98
C PRO A 30 -8.17 -13.19 -15.38
N ASP A 31 -7.56 -14.35 -15.66
CA ASP A 31 -8.03 -15.66 -15.18
C ASP A 31 -7.43 -16.03 -13.81
N LEU A 32 -6.64 -15.15 -13.20
CA LEU A 32 -6.09 -15.41 -11.87
C LEU A 32 -7.20 -15.54 -10.84
N VAL A 33 -7.26 -16.68 -10.18
CA VAL A 33 -8.12 -16.91 -9.03
C VAL A 33 -7.28 -16.80 -7.75
N VAL A 34 -7.59 -15.80 -6.92
CA VAL A 34 -7.02 -15.68 -5.58
C VAL A 34 -7.90 -16.48 -4.62
N SER A 35 -7.36 -17.56 -4.04
CA SER A 35 -8.12 -18.60 -3.31
C SER A 35 -8.96 -18.05 -2.15
N TYR A 36 -8.52 -16.96 -1.51
CA TYR A 36 -9.16 -16.42 -0.30
C TYR A 36 -10.04 -15.19 -0.58
N HIS A 37 -10.23 -14.83 -1.85
CA HIS A 37 -11.18 -13.79 -2.23
C HIS A 37 -12.61 -14.28 -2.07
N SER A 38 -13.49 -13.41 -1.54
CA SER A 38 -14.93 -13.61 -1.59
C SER A 38 -15.43 -13.63 -3.05
N ASP A 39 -16.62 -14.13 -3.30
CA ASP A 39 -17.19 -14.13 -4.66
C ASP A 39 -17.40 -12.72 -5.22
N TRP A 40 -17.63 -11.74 -4.36
CA TRP A 40 -17.65 -10.34 -4.74
C TRP A 40 -16.25 -9.85 -5.14
N THR A 41 -15.23 -10.13 -4.31
CA THR A 41 -13.85 -9.71 -4.57
C THR A 41 -13.28 -10.36 -5.83
N LYS A 42 -13.63 -11.62 -6.13
CA LYS A 42 -13.24 -12.30 -7.39
C LYS A 42 -13.73 -11.55 -8.64
N LYS A 43 -14.84 -10.82 -8.56
CA LYS A 43 -15.36 -9.97 -9.64
C LYS A 43 -14.70 -8.59 -9.62
N HIS A 44 -14.54 -8.00 -8.45
CA HIS A 44 -14.00 -6.64 -8.29
C HIS A 44 -12.50 -6.54 -8.62
N TYR A 45 -11.71 -7.53 -8.22
CA TYR A 45 -10.27 -7.55 -8.40
C TYR A 45 -9.82 -7.37 -9.86
N PRO A 46 -10.32 -8.16 -10.85
CA PRO A 46 -9.95 -7.96 -12.25
C PRO A 46 -10.41 -6.61 -12.81
N GLU A 47 -11.53 -6.05 -12.35
CA GLU A 47 -11.98 -4.70 -12.74
C GLU A 47 -10.99 -3.64 -12.29
N LYS A 48 -10.51 -3.73 -11.04
CA LYS A 48 -9.48 -2.82 -10.52
C LYS A 48 -8.14 -2.97 -11.24
N ILE A 49 -7.73 -4.21 -11.53
CA ILE A 49 -6.53 -4.46 -12.34
C ILE A 49 -6.66 -3.85 -13.74
N LYS A 50 -7.83 -3.93 -14.36
CA LYS A 50 -8.11 -3.27 -15.65
C LYS A 50 -7.98 -1.74 -15.52
N ALA A 51 -8.52 -1.15 -14.46
CA ALA A 51 -8.40 0.29 -14.21
C ALA A 51 -6.93 0.71 -13.98
N PHE A 52 -6.14 -0.08 -13.26
CA PHE A 52 -4.71 0.19 -13.06
C PHE A 52 -3.93 0.14 -14.38
N LYS A 53 -4.26 -0.78 -15.28
CA LYS A 53 -3.68 -0.84 -16.63
C LYS A 53 -3.97 0.42 -17.46
N GLN A 54 -5.14 1.03 -17.28
CA GLN A 54 -5.52 2.27 -17.98
C GLN A 54 -4.80 3.50 -17.41
N HIS A 55 -4.44 3.45 -16.12
CA HIS A 55 -3.73 4.51 -15.40
C HIS A 55 -2.53 3.91 -14.67
N PRO A 56 -1.49 3.49 -15.41
CA PRO A 56 -0.32 2.85 -14.81
C PRO A 56 0.43 3.80 -13.89
N LEU A 57 1.32 3.24 -13.06
CA LEU A 57 2.29 4.05 -12.33
C LEU A 57 3.25 4.72 -13.30
N GLU A 58 3.86 5.80 -12.84
CA GLU A 58 4.92 6.52 -13.54
C GLU A 58 6.18 6.59 -12.64
N VAL A 59 7.31 6.85 -13.27
CA VAL A 59 8.57 7.11 -12.55
C VAL A 59 8.39 8.36 -11.69
N GLY A 60 8.69 8.25 -10.40
CA GLY A 60 8.53 9.36 -9.47
C GLY A 60 7.22 9.31 -8.65
N ASP A 61 6.30 8.40 -8.99
CA ASP A 61 5.09 8.20 -8.22
C ASP A 61 5.39 7.71 -6.78
N ILE A 62 4.40 7.90 -5.92
CA ILE A 62 4.29 7.29 -4.59
C ILE A 62 3.07 6.38 -4.64
N VAL A 63 3.17 5.18 -4.11
CA VAL A 63 2.08 4.21 -4.16
C VAL A 63 1.52 3.91 -2.77
N PHE A 64 0.18 3.95 -2.66
CA PHE A 64 -0.56 3.41 -1.53
C PHE A 64 -1.15 2.06 -1.96
N LEU A 65 -0.65 0.97 -1.39
CA LEU A 65 -0.97 -0.41 -1.75
C LEU A 65 -1.72 -1.09 -0.60
N GLY A 66 -2.87 -1.71 -0.88
CA GLY A 66 -3.66 -2.36 0.17
C GLY A 66 -5.01 -2.85 -0.31
N ASN A 67 -5.95 -2.91 0.62
CA ASN A 67 -7.32 -3.39 0.42
C ASN A 67 -8.36 -2.25 0.36
N SER A 68 -9.58 -2.52 0.86
CA SER A 68 -10.67 -1.53 0.92
C SER A 68 -10.31 -0.27 1.71
N LEU A 69 -9.56 -0.39 2.79
CA LEU A 69 -9.11 0.77 3.57
C LEU A 69 -8.31 1.73 2.69
N THR A 70 -7.41 1.21 1.87
CA THR A 70 -6.63 2.00 0.91
C THR A 70 -7.50 2.47 -0.25
N GLU A 71 -8.34 1.60 -0.83
CA GLU A 71 -9.20 1.96 -1.97
C GLU A 71 -10.17 3.09 -1.62
N HIS A 72 -10.87 2.98 -0.49
CA HIS A 72 -11.87 3.95 -0.06
C HIS A 72 -11.26 5.29 0.39
N GLY A 73 -9.94 5.35 0.63
CA GLY A 73 -9.23 6.63 0.79
C GLY A 73 -9.34 7.54 -0.44
N GLY A 74 -9.76 6.98 -1.59
CA GLY A 74 -10.02 7.72 -2.82
C GLY A 74 -8.76 8.34 -3.41
N ASP A 75 -8.77 9.65 -3.64
CA ASP A 75 -7.64 10.39 -4.17
C ASP A 75 -6.67 10.81 -3.04
N TRP A 76 -5.72 9.94 -2.76
CA TRP A 76 -4.65 10.19 -1.77
C TRP A 76 -3.78 11.40 -2.14
N GLY A 77 -3.59 11.64 -3.45
CA GLY A 77 -2.84 12.79 -3.94
C GLY A 77 -3.49 14.11 -3.54
N LYS A 78 -4.82 14.19 -3.71
CA LYS A 78 -5.60 15.34 -3.25
C LYS A 78 -5.60 15.48 -1.73
N ARG A 79 -5.78 14.36 -0.99
CA ARG A 79 -5.82 14.36 0.48
C ARG A 79 -4.51 14.85 1.10
N LEU A 80 -3.36 14.48 0.51
CA LEU A 80 -2.02 14.82 1.00
C LEU A 80 -1.39 16.01 0.28
N ASN A 81 -2.08 16.59 -0.69
CA ASN A 81 -1.58 17.67 -1.56
C ASN A 81 -0.26 17.28 -2.29
N ILE A 82 -0.18 16.02 -2.74
CA ILE A 82 0.95 15.45 -3.49
C ILE A 82 0.38 14.68 -4.69
N PRO A 83 0.27 15.29 -5.90
CA PRO A 83 -0.44 14.70 -7.05
C PRO A 83 0.15 13.38 -7.56
N THR A 84 1.40 13.08 -7.23
CA THR A 84 2.09 11.86 -7.64
C THR A 84 1.72 10.63 -6.81
N ILE A 85 0.85 10.76 -5.79
CA ILE A 85 0.39 9.60 -5.02
C ILE A 85 -0.70 8.86 -5.80
N LYS A 86 -0.48 7.56 -6.00
CA LYS A 86 -1.40 6.65 -6.71
C LYS A 86 -2.01 5.65 -5.74
N ASN A 87 -3.34 5.52 -5.81
CA ASN A 87 -4.08 4.53 -5.06
C ASN A 87 -4.04 3.17 -5.78
N ARG A 88 -3.50 2.15 -5.10
CA ARG A 88 -3.47 0.75 -5.53
C ARG A 88 -4.17 -0.15 -4.50
N GLY A 89 -5.22 0.38 -3.85
CA GLY A 89 -6.15 -0.39 -3.03
C GLY A 89 -7.13 -1.20 -3.87
N ILE A 90 -7.46 -2.41 -3.42
CA ILE A 90 -8.54 -3.24 -3.97
C ILE A 90 -9.38 -3.77 -2.82
N ALA A 91 -10.65 -3.39 -2.77
CA ALA A 91 -11.55 -3.83 -1.70
C ALA A 91 -11.69 -5.35 -1.67
N GLY A 92 -11.61 -5.91 -0.47
CA GLY A 92 -11.63 -7.35 -0.26
C GLY A 92 -10.31 -8.07 -0.54
N ASP A 93 -9.26 -7.37 -1.02
CA ASP A 93 -7.96 -8.00 -1.29
C ASP A 93 -7.29 -8.51 -0.02
N VAL A 94 -6.54 -9.59 -0.17
CA VAL A 94 -5.80 -10.30 0.86
C VAL A 94 -4.30 -10.21 0.60
N THR A 95 -3.48 -10.58 1.57
CA THR A 95 -2.01 -10.56 1.43
C THR A 95 -1.53 -11.34 0.21
N TYR A 96 -2.12 -12.51 -0.07
CA TYR A 96 -1.79 -13.30 -1.26
C TYR A 96 -2.17 -12.60 -2.57
N GLY A 97 -3.31 -11.87 -2.60
CA GLY A 97 -3.72 -11.11 -3.77
C GLY A 97 -2.76 -9.96 -4.09
N VAL A 98 -2.26 -9.26 -3.06
CA VAL A 98 -1.22 -8.23 -3.23
C VAL A 98 0.06 -8.83 -3.81
N LEU A 99 0.51 -10.01 -3.33
CA LEU A 99 1.68 -10.71 -3.87
C LEU A 99 1.60 -10.97 -5.37
N GLN A 100 0.40 -11.17 -5.92
CA GLN A 100 0.19 -11.43 -7.36
C GLN A 100 0.31 -10.18 -8.25
N ARG A 101 0.29 -8.97 -7.67
CA ARG A 101 0.26 -7.69 -8.41
C ARG A 101 1.41 -6.74 -8.10
N LEU A 102 2.54 -7.26 -7.60
CA LEU A 102 3.73 -6.45 -7.29
C LEU A 102 4.56 -6.06 -8.52
N ASN A 103 4.30 -6.68 -9.68
CA ASN A 103 5.12 -6.47 -10.87
C ASN A 103 5.10 -5.00 -11.36
N GLU A 104 3.97 -4.31 -11.25
CA GLU A 104 3.85 -2.90 -11.55
C GLU A 104 4.79 -2.07 -10.66
N ILE A 105 4.83 -2.38 -9.35
CA ILE A 105 5.64 -1.67 -8.36
C ILE A 105 7.14 -1.78 -8.70
N TRP A 106 7.65 -3.00 -8.89
CA TRP A 106 9.07 -3.15 -9.16
C TRP A 106 9.49 -2.71 -10.56
N TYR A 107 8.56 -2.63 -11.52
CA TYR A 107 8.85 -2.13 -12.86
C TYR A 107 8.98 -0.61 -12.87
N TYR A 108 7.99 0.12 -12.34
CA TYR A 108 8.00 1.58 -12.32
C TYR A 108 8.83 2.18 -11.20
N LYS A 109 9.17 1.39 -10.18
CA LYS A 109 10.08 1.77 -9.11
C LYS A 109 9.68 3.10 -8.46
N PRO A 110 8.49 3.18 -7.86
CA PRO A 110 8.02 4.40 -7.22
C PRO A 110 9.02 4.90 -6.18
N THR A 111 8.99 6.20 -5.89
CA THR A 111 9.88 6.81 -4.90
C THR A 111 9.59 6.33 -3.48
N ALA A 112 8.31 6.03 -3.19
CA ALA A 112 7.90 5.43 -1.94
C ALA A 112 6.68 4.52 -2.13
N GLY A 113 6.56 3.49 -1.27
CA GLY A 113 5.42 2.59 -1.15
C GLY A 113 4.90 2.54 0.28
N PHE A 114 3.62 2.83 0.48
CA PHE A 114 2.91 2.71 1.75
C PHE A 114 1.98 1.50 1.67
N ILE A 115 2.21 0.49 2.51
CA ILE A 115 1.51 -0.80 2.43
C ILE A 115 0.71 -1.03 3.69
N LEU A 116 -0.60 -1.27 3.53
CA LEU A 116 -1.51 -1.70 4.59
C LEU A 116 -2.41 -2.81 4.05
N ILE A 117 -2.15 -4.04 4.49
CA ILE A 117 -2.89 -5.25 4.05
C ILE A 117 -3.01 -6.24 5.21
N GLY A 118 -3.88 -7.24 5.09
CA GLY A 118 -3.98 -8.37 6.03
C GLY A 118 -5.30 -8.45 6.80
N ILE A 119 -6.09 -7.35 6.89
CA ILE A 119 -7.34 -7.41 7.67
C ILE A 119 -8.36 -8.39 7.08
N ASN A 120 -8.45 -8.53 5.75
CA ASN A 120 -9.36 -9.48 5.12
C ASN A 120 -8.93 -10.94 5.35
N ASP A 121 -7.64 -11.19 5.44
CA ASP A 121 -7.08 -12.50 5.83
C ASP A 121 -7.50 -12.88 7.26
N MET A 122 -7.66 -11.89 8.16
CA MET A 122 -8.05 -12.12 9.56
C MET A 122 -9.43 -12.76 9.71
N PHE A 123 -10.36 -12.41 8.78
CA PHE A 123 -11.74 -12.96 8.78
C PHE A 123 -11.82 -14.40 8.26
N ASN A 124 -10.71 -14.96 7.77
CA ASN A 124 -10.64 -16.35 7.37
C ASN A 124 -9.98 -17.19 8.48
N ASP A 125 -10.76 -18.02 9.15
CA ASP A 125 -10.29 -18.84 10.27
C ASP A 125 -9.24 -19.89 9.85
N SER A 126 -9.19 -20.26 8.56
CA SER A 126 -8.17 -21.19 8.04
C SER A 126 -6.78 -20.53 7.92
N LEU A 127 -6.69 -19.21 7.97
CA LEU A 127 -5.43 -18.48 7.85
C LEU A 127 -4.88 -18.11 9.22
N SER A 128 -3.69 -18.61 9.54
CA SER A 128 -3.01 -18.26 10.79
C SER A 128 -2.43 -16.84 10.75
N ALA A 129 -2.26 -16.22 11.94
CA ALA A 129 -1.54 -14.95 12.06
C ALA A 129 -0.12 -15.04 11.48
N LYS A 130 0.54 -16.18 11.64
CA LYS A 130 1.88 -16.43 11.06
C LYS A 130 1.84 -16.34 9.53
N TYR A 131 0.87 -16.97 8.87
CA TYR A 131 0.72 -16.91 7.42
C TYR A 131 0.56 -15.48 6.92
N ILE A 132 -0.28 -14.68 7.59
CA ILE A 132 -0.54 -13.29 7.23
C ILE A 132 0.74 -12.47 7.36
N ALA A 133 1.42 -12.55 8.50
CA ALA A 133 2.67 -11.84 8.74
C ALA A 133 3.79 -12.25 7.77
N ASP A 134 3.92 -13.54 7.47
CA ASP A 134 4.93 -14.03 6.52
C ASP A 134 4.67 -13.49 5.10
N ASN A 135 3.40 -13.36 4.69
CA ASN A 135 3.06 -12.75 3.40
C ASN A 135 3.37 -11.24 3.38
N ASP A 136 3.08 -10.50 4.45
CA ASP A 136 3.42 -9.08 4.56
C ASP A 136 4.94 -8.87 4.47
N ILE A 137 5.71 -9.69 5.19
CA ILE A 137 7.17 -9.65 5.12
C ILE A 137 7.65 -10.00 3.71
N LYS A 138 7.07 -11.01 3.07
CA LYS A 138 7.41 -11.41 1.70
C LYS A 138 7.10 -10.31 0.68
N ILE A 139 6.01 -9.56 0.85
CA ILE A 139 5.73 -8.37 0.03
C ILE A 139 6.88 -7.37 0.15
N ALA A 140 7.31 -7.07 1.39
CA ALA A 140 8.42 -6.16 1.64
C ALA A 140 9.74 -6.66 1.02
N GLU A 141 10.08 -7.93 1.20
CA GLU A 141 11.28 -8.56 0.64
C GLU A 141 11.32 -8.50 -0.90
N ILE A 142 10.18 -8.76 -1.56
CA ILE A 142 10.09 -8.70 -3.02
C ILE A 142 10.31 -7.27 -3.51
N ILE A 143 9.70 -6.29 -2.87
CA ILE A 143 9.84 -4.88 -3.24
C ILE A 143 11.28 -4.43 -3.00
N ASP A 144 11.85 -4.70 -1.85
CA ASP A 144 13.25 -4.37 -1.53
C ASP A 144 14.23 -4.97 -2.54
N LYS A 145 14.09 -6.26 -2.83
CA LYS A 145 14.96 -6.96 -3.78
C LYS A 145 14.82 -6.46 -5.22
N LYS A 146 13.59 -6.12 -5.66
CA LYS A 146 13.30 -5.78 -7.07
C LYS A 146 13.29 -4.29 -7.34
N SER A 147 13.08 -3.47 -6.32
CA SER A 147 13.00 -2.02 -6.37
C SER A 147 13.70 -1.38 -5.18
N PRO A 148 15.01 -1.60 -4.98
CA PRO A 148 15.73 -1.19 -3.76
C PRO A 148 15.79 0.34 -3.56
N GLN A 149 15.48 1.13 -4.58
CA GLN A 149 15.37 2.59 -4.47
C GLN A 149 14.02 3.06 -3.93
N THR A 150 12.98 2.19 -3.88
CA THR A 150 11.67 2.53 -3.32
C THR A 150 11.76 2.57 -1.81
N LYS A 151 11.52 3.74 -1.20
CA LYS A 151 11.37 3.85 0.26
C LYS A 151 10.10 3.11 0.68
N LEU A 152 10.24 2.02 1.41
CA LEU A 152 9.12 1.18 1.80
C LEU A 152 8.66 1.49 3.21
N TYR A 153 7.36 1.73 3.38
CA TYR A 153 6.68 1.95 4.64
C TYR A 153 5.61 0.88 4.84
N MET A 154 5.90 -0.08 5.72
CA MET A 154 4.91 -1.06 6.17
C MET A 154 4.10 -0.45 7.31
N GLN A 155 2.78 -0.57 7.23
CA GLN A 155 1.87 -0.02 8.22
C GLN A 155 1.26 -1.16 9.03
N THR A 156 1.18 -1.02 10.36
CA THR A 156 0.52 -2.02 11.20
C THR A 156 -0.96 -2.11 10.87
N ILE A 157 -1.50 -3.34 10.88
CA ILE A 157 -2.92 -3.60 10.67
C ILE A 157 -3.72 -2.85 11.73
N LEU A 158 -4.73 -2.11 11.29
CA LEU A 158 -5.61 -1.34 12.17
C LEU A 158 -6.42 -2.25 13.10
N PRO A 159 -6.81 -1.78 14.28
CA PRO A 159 -7.76 -2.50 15.13
C PRO A 159 -9.13 -2.56 14.45
N THR A 160 -9.98 -3.47 14.91
CA THR A 160 -11.38 -3.58 14.49
C THR A 160 -12.30 -3.54 15.70
N ALA A 161 -13.63 -3.46 15.49
CA ALA A 161 -14.59 -3.63 16.57
C ALA A 161 -14.78 -5.09 17.00
N ASN A 162 -14.13 -6.04 16.34
CA ASN A 162 -14.26 -7.47 16.63
C ASN A 162 -13.22 -7.92 17.66
N HIS A 163 -13.65 -8.13 18.91
CA HIS A 163 -12.81 -8.61 20.02
C HIS A 163 -12.04 -9.90 19.69
N ASN A 164 -12.63 -10.80 18.86
CA ASN A 164 -11.99 -12.08 18.52
C ASN A 164 -10.74 -11.91 17.64
N LEU A 165 -10.58 -10.76 17.00
CA LEU A 165 -9.42 -10.47 16.12
C LEU A 165 -8.26 -9.79 16.85
N VAL A 166 -8.47 -9.24 18.05
CA VAL A 166 -7.46 -8.48 18.81
C VAL A 166 -6.15 -9.26 18.93
N ALA A 167 -6.21 -10.50 19.43
CA ALA A 167 -5.02 -11.32 19.61
C ALA A 167 -4.32 -11.65 18.27
N LYS A 168 -5.10 -11.95 17.22
CA LYS A 168 -4.57 -12.28 15.89
C LYS A 168 -3.90 -11.07 15.24
N ILE A 169 -4.50 -9.88 15.31
CA ILE A 169 -3.94 -8.61 14.84
C ILE A 169 -2.63 -8.30 15.58
N LYS A 170 -2.65 -8.42 16.92
CA LYS A 170 -1.46 -8.20 17.73
C LYS A 170 -0.28 -9.08 17.30
N ILE A 171 -0.50 -10.37 17.11
CA ILE A 171 0.57 -11.30 16.66
C ILE A 171 1.18 -10.85 15.34
N VAL A 172 0.36 -10.45 14.35
CA VAL A 172 0.86 -9.97 13.06
C VAL A 172 1.63 -8.66 13.22
N ASN A 173 1.08 -7.68 13.95
CA ASN A 173 1.72 -6.40 14.17
C ASN A 173 3.04 -6.53 14.95
N ASP A 174 3.10 -7.39 15.96
CA ASP A 174 4.34 -7.67 16.70
C ASP A 174 5.41 -8.29 15.79
N LYS A 175 5.00 -9.17 14.87
CA LYS A 175 5.92 -9.76 13.89
C LYS A 175 6.45 -8.72 12.91
N LEU A 176 5.62 -7.81 12.41
CA LEU A 176 6.06 -6.69 11.58
C LEU A 176 7.03 -5.77 12.35
N LYS A 177 6.72 -5.44 13.61
CA LYS A 177 7.57 -4.62 14.49
C LYS A 177 8.94 -5.28 14.70
N SER A 178 8.97 -6.57 15.03
CA SER A 178 10.22 -7.29 15.31
C SER A 178 11.11 -7.46 14.07
N ASN A 179 10.55 -7.54 12.88
CA ASN A 179 11.31 -7.65 11.64
C ASN A 179 11.80 -6.30 11.09
N ALA A 180 11.19 -5.18 11.47
CA ALA A 180 11.55 -3.86 10.95
C ALA A 180 13.04 -3.50 11.17
N SER A 181 13.66 -3.97 12.26
CA SER A 181 15.08 -3.73 12.54
C SER A 181 16.03 -4.55 11.66
N GLN A 182 15.53 -5.60 11.00
CA GLN A 182 16.31 -6.52 10.15
C GLN A 182 16.02 -6.33 8.65
N MET A 183 15.02 -5.51 8.33
CA MET A 183 14.52 -5.28 6.99
C MET A 183 14.79 -3.83 6.57
N THR A 184 14.67 -3.59 5.29
CA THR A 184 14.88 -2.25 4.69
C THR A 184 13.62 -1.37 4.71
N TYR A 185 12.47 -1.86 5.24
CA TYR A 185 11.29 -1.03 5.39
C TYR A 185 11.28 -0.25 6.72
N SER A 186 10.66 0.94 6.67
CA SER A 186 10.26 1.66 7.87
C SER A 186 8.88 1.21 8.32
N LEU A 187 8.68 0.95 9.61
CA LEU A 187 7.38 0.63 10.15
C LEU A 187 6.64 1.89 10.57
N ILE A 188 5.36 2.00 10.21
CA ILE A 188 4.43 3.01 10.71
C ILE A 188 3.41 2.31 11.61
N ASP A 189 3.46 2.57 12.90
CA ASP A 189 2.52 2.00 13.86
C ASP A 189 1.18 2.74 13.81
N LEU A 190 0.36 2.48 12.79
CA LEU A 190 -0.98 3.05 12.69
C LEU A 190 -1.91 2.52 13.78
N HIS A 191 -1.79 1.24 14.13
CA HIS A 191 -2.66 0.60 15.11
C HIS A 191 -2.80 1.41 16.39
N SER A 192 -1.69 1.88 16.95
CA SER A 192 -1.66 2.61 18.21
C SER A 192 -2.45 3.93 18.18
N PHE A 193 -2.60 4.55 16.99
CA PHE A 193 -3.39 5.79 16.86
C PHE A 193 -4.90 5.50 16.81
N PHE A 194 -5.28 4.34 16.28
CA PHE A 194 -6.68 3.96 16.06
C PHE A 194 -7.28 3.13 17.18
N ALA A 195 -6.46 2.49 18.02
CA ALA A 195 -6.88 1.64 19.11
C ALA A 195 -7.37 2.43 20.34
N ASP A 196 -8.43 1.95 20.97
CA ASP A 196 -8.83 2.33 22.32
C ASP A 196 -8.04 1.54 23.39
N GLU A 197 -8.42 1.65 24.65
CA GLU A 197 -7.80 0.96 25.79
C GLU A 197 -7.99 -0.58 25.78
N ASN A 198 -8.88 -1.10 24.92
CA ASN A 198 -9.13 -2.53 24.74
C ASN A 198 -8.56 -3.09 23.43
N ASP A 199 -7.67 -2.34 22.77
CA ASP A 199 -7.16 -2.65 21.43
C ASP A 199 -8.25 -2.77 20.34
N LEU A 200 -9.41 -2.15 20.54
CA LEU A 200 -10.47 -2.05 19.55
C LEU A 200 -10.41 -0.71 18.83
N ILE A 201 -10.98 -0.67 17.62
CA ILE A 201 -11.04 0.59 16.87
C ILE A 201 -11.93 1.60 17.59
N LYS A 202 -11.45 2.83 17.77
CA LYS A 202 -12.23 3.95 18.30
C LYS A 202 -13.49 4.18 17.46
N LYS A 203 -14.64 4.31 18.11
CA LYS A 203 -15.96 4.35 17.46
C LYS A 203 -16.11 5.48 16.45
N GLU A 204 -15.55 6.65 16.75
CA GLU A 204 -15.57 7.83 15.88
C GLU A 204 -14.75 7.66 14.60
N LEU A 205 -13.80 6.73 14.59
CA LEU A 205 -12.90 6.49 13.45
C LEU A 205 -13.42 5.43 12.47
N THR A 206 -14.54 4.77 12.76
CA THR A 206 -15.06 3.68 11.93
C THR A 206 -16.56 3.79 11.69
N ASN A 207 -17.02 3.33 10.50
CA ASN A 207 -18.43 3.26 10.14
C ASN A 207 -19.10 1.93 10.56
N ASP A 208 -18.35 0.83 10.49
CA ASP A 208 -18.87 -0.54 10.64
C ASP A 208 -17.97 -1.45 11.49
N GLY A 209 -16.97 -0.85 12.15
CA GLY A 209 -15.98 -1.57 12.95
C GLY A 209 -14.75 -2.00 12.18
N VAL A 210 -14.65 -1.69 10.87
CA VAL A 210 -13.50 -1.97 9.99
C VAL A 210 -13.17 -0.77 9.10
N HIS A 211 -14.17 -0.28 8.34
CA HIS A 211 -13.98 0.82 7.39
C HIS A 211 -14.03 2.17 8.08
N LEU A 212 -13.16 3.07 7.63
CA LEU A 212 -12.93 4.34 8.29
C LEU A 212 -13.98 5.39 7.94
N THR A 213 -14.28 6.25 8.91
CA THR A 213 -14.94 7.53 8.71
C THR A 213 -13.97 8.51 8.03
N GLU A 214 -14.48 9.68 7.63
CA GLU A 214 -13.62 10.77 7.15
C GLU A 214 -12.64 11.23 8.24
N GLU A 215 -13.05 11.22 9.50
CA GLU A 215 -12.17 11.50 10.64
C GLU A 215 -11.04 10.47 10.77
N GLY A 216 -11.35 9.17 10.57
CA GLY A 216 -10.34 8.11 10.50
C GLY A 216 -9.34 8.33 9.37
N TYR A 217 -9.79 8.74 8.18
CA TYR A 217 -8.88 9.08 7.08
C TYR A 217 -8.03 10.31 7.39
N ASN A 218 -8.59 11.35 8.02
CA ASN A 218 -7.83 12.53 8.43
C ASN A 218 -6.73 12.18 9.45
N LEU A 219 -7.04 11.29 10.41
CA LEU A 219 -6.03 10.77 11.33
C LEU A 219 -4.93 10.01 10.57
N TRP A 220 -5.29 9.10 9.66
CA TRP A 220 -4.31 8.36 8.85
C TRP A 220 -3.38 9.30 8.07
N ILE A 221 -3.94 10.30 7.39
CA ILE A 221 -3.20 11.34 6.65
C ILE A 221 -2.23 12.08 7.58
N SER A 222 -2.67 12.45 8.78
CA SER A 222 -1.84 13.17 9.76
C SER A 222 -0.61 12.36 10.20
N VAL A 223 -0.74 11.03 10.24
CA VAL A 223 0.36 10.13 10.60
C VAL A 223 1.30 9.94 9.41
N VAL A 224 0.78 9.52 8.24
CA VAL A 224 1.63 9.20 7.09
C VAL A 224 2.27 10.43 6.44
N GLY A 225 1.64 11.59 6.52
CA GLY A 225 2.17 12.86 6.00
C GLY A 225 3.52 13.26 6.59
N LYS A 226 3.87 12.75 7.78
CA LYS A 226 5.18 12.97 8.41
C LYS A 226 6.34 12.28 7.65
N TYR A 227 6.03 11.25 6.86
CA TYR A 227 6.98 10.44 6.10
C TYR A 227 7.10 10.89 4.63
N LEU A 228 6.30 11.87 4.22
CA LEU A 228 6.22 12.40 2.84
C LEU A 228 6.92 13.75 2.66
N LYS A 229 7.71 14.15 3.65
CA LYS A 229 8.48 15.42 3.64
C LYS A 229 9.85 15.24 3.00
#